data_f8e0ffa5aa99d3db041b28b568435811
#
_entry.id   f8e0ffa5aa99d3db041b28b568435811
#
_cell.length_a   1.000
_cell.length_b   1.000
_cell.length_c   1.000
_cell.angle_alpha   90.00
_cell.angle_beta   90.00
_cell.angle_gamma   90.00
#
_symmetry.space_group_name_H-M   'P 1'
#
loop_
_entity.id
_entity.type
_entity.pdbx_description
1 polymer ?
#
loop_
_entity_poly.entity_id
_entity_poly.type
_entity_poly.pdbx_seq_one_letter_code
_entity_poly.pdbx_strand_id
1 'polypeptide(L)'
;MSLASFQQFSNLHWISGDGMVRAKVSGGVCRLRAMLPYLNFGIASFSSLFLLLAICVAAVPVKAANSHGQLVMITTSHCPWCEAFEDEVGAGYDRTEEALTYPLRRHDFYHAMPDDLAHLTPATMTPTFIVMRDGMEVGRIIGYPGAELFWWRISEFTAQ
;
A
#
# COMPACT_ATOMS: atom_id res chain seq x y z
N MET A 1 5.00 30.14 34.58
CA MET A 1 6.25 30.09 33.81
C MET A 1 5.97 29.18 32.62
N SER A 2 5.73 29.64 31.59
CA SER A 2 6.01 30.40 30.41
C SER A 2 5.45 29.63 29.21
N LEU A 3 4.26 30.01 28.79
CA LEU A 3 3.62 29.65 27.51
C LEU A 3 4.20 30.61 26.43
N ALA A 4 5.21 30.20 25.71
CA ALA A 4 5.68 30.95 24.55
C ALA A 4 6.59 30.03 23.71
N SER A 5 6.03 29.41 22.69
CA SER A 5 6.72 29.01 21.44
C SER A 5 5.85 28.05 20.62
N PHE A 6 4.64 28.49 20.28
CA PHE A 6 3.83 27.77 19.29
C PHE A 6 3.11 28.76 18.37
N GLN A 7 3.88 29.63 17.73
CA GLN A 7 3.31 30.60 16.80
C GLN A 7 4.36 31.04 15.79
N GLN A 8 4.69 30.16 14.85
CA GLN A 8 5.44 30.57 13.64
C GLN A 8 5.36 29.53 12.51
N PHE A 9 4.15 29.23 12.06
CA PHE A 9 3.92 28.63 10.73
C PHE A 9 2.56 29.07 10.20
N SER A 10 2.38 30.39 10.06
CA SER A 10 1.23 30.93 9.35
C SER A 10 1.74 32.04 8.45
N ASN A 11 2.23 31.71 7.26
CA ASN A 11 2.33 32.62 6.12
C ASN A 11 2.81 31.83 4.88
N LEU A 12 1.96 30.94 4.36
CA LEU A 12 2.01 30.58 2.95
C LEU A 12 0.89 31.31 2.25
N HIS A 13 1.23 32.48 1.71
CA HIS A 13 0.38 33.26 0.82
C HIS A 13 0.39 32.57 -0.56
N TRP A 14 -0.72 31.93 -0.91
CA TRP A 14 -0.94 31.44 -2.27
C TRP A 14 -1.33 32.61 -3.15
N ILE A 15 -0.41 33.04 -4.02
CA ILE A 15 -0.73 33.93 -5.14
C ILE A 15 -1.04 33.04 -6.34
N SER A 16 -2.31 32.96 -6.69
CA SER A 16 -2.80 32.42 -7.95
C SER A 16 -2.47 33.45 -9.06
N GLY A 17 -1.74 33.02 -10.06
CA GLY A 17 -1.42 33.84 -11.24
C GLY A 17 -0.55 33.08 -12.20
N ASP A 18 -1.16 32.68 -13.28
CA ASP A 18 -0.61 32.34 -14.59
C ASP A 18 0.90 32.12 -14.77
N GLY A 19 1.25 30.91 -15.16
CA GLY A 19 2.32 30.65 -16.10
C GLY A 19 3.76 30.83 -15.62
N MET A 20 4.49 29.72 -15.69
CA MET A 20 5.94 29.67 -15.79
C MET A 20 6.75 29.84 -14.49
N VAL A 21 6.97 28.70 -13.82
CA VAL A 21 7.98 28.62 -12.76
C VAL A 21 9.36 28.74 -13.39
N ARG A 22 9.95 29.92 -13.31
CA ARG A 22 11.38 30.14 -13.61
C ARG A 22 12.17 29.95 -12.33
N ALA A 23 12.83 28.81 -12.24
CA ALA A 23 13.91 28.62 -11.25
C ALA A 23 15.12 29.45 -11.69
N LYS A 24 15.41 30.53 -10.96
CA LYS A 24 16.61 31.34 -11.15
C LYS A 24 17.76 30.67 -10.39
N VAL A 25 18.57 29.89 -11.08
CA VAL A 25 19.84 29.43 -10.54
C VAL A 25 20.89 30.48 -10.87
N SER A 26 21.41 31.10 -9.82
CA SER A 26 22.50 32.10 -9.89
C SER A 26 23.84 31.33 -10.04
N GLY A 27 24.59 31.69 -11.08
CA GLY A 27 26.04 31.49 -11.13
C GLY A 27 26.52 30.31 -11.97
N GLY A 28 27.06 30.60 -13.15
CA GLY A 28 27.92 29.69 -13.87
C GLY A 28 27.64 29.62 -15.37
N VAL A 29 28.01 30.66 -16.10
CA VAL A 29 28.02 30.62 -17.57
C VAL A 29 29.22 29.79 -18.01
N CYS A 30 29.06 28.52 -18.32
CA CYS A 30 30.05 27.75 -19.02
C CYS A 30 29.72 27.81 -20.52
N ARG A 31 30.42 28.73 -21.21
CA ARG A 31 30.46 28.75 -22.68
C ARG A 31 31.30 27.59 -23.16
N LEU A 32 30.72 26.50 -23.55
CA LEU A 32 31.42 25.54 -24.41
C LEU A 32 31.17 25.94 -25.86
N ARG A 33 32.28 26.41 -26.43
CA ARG A 33 32.42 26.81 -27.82
C ARG A 33 32.34 25.55 -28.69
N ALA A 34 31.40 25.53 -29.59
CA ALA A 34 31.31 24.53 -30.64
C ALA A 34 32.57 24.51 -31.48
N MET A 35 33.26 23.38 -31.53
CA MET A 35 34.12 23.01 -32.61
C MET A 35 33.63 21.68 -33.18
N LEU A 36 32.90 21.75 -34.28
CA LEU A 36 32.75 20.63 -35.19
C LEU A 36 34.10 20.44 -35.91
N PRO A 37 34.50 19.17 -36.07
CA PRO A 37 34.79 18.74 -37.41
C PRO A 37 34.00 17.45 -37.78
N TYR A 38 33.19 17.58 -38.75
CA TYR A 38 33.09 16.78 -39.95
C TYR A 38 34.02 15.54 -39.94
N LEU A 39 33.45 14.32 -39.73
CA LEU A 39 33.85 13.11 -40.48
C LEU A 39 33.02 11.91 -39.96
N ASN A 40 32.47 11.22 -40.92
CA ASN A 40 32.01 9.83 -40.96
C ASN A 40 30.49 9.59 -40.85
N PHE A 41 29.88 9.89 -41.98
CA PHE A 41 28.71 9.21 -42.53
C PHE A 41 29.09 7.73 -42.71
N GLY A 42 28.56 6.83 -41.93
CA GLY A 42 28.69 5.41 -42.25
C GLY A 42 28.45 4.39 -41.15
N ILE A 43 28.38 4.74 -39.89
CA ILE A 43 28.25 3.74 -38.78
C ILE A 43 27.08 4.04 -37.85
N ALA A 44 26.30 5.09 -38.13
CA ALA A 44 25.22 5.55 -37.23
C ALA A 44 23.91 4.74 -37.30
N SER A 45 23.78 3.81 -38.26
CA SER A 45 22.50 3.13 -38.44
C SER A 45 22.31 1.88 -37.58
N PHE A 46 23.37 1.22 -37.13
CA PHE A 46 23.25 0.02 -36.30
C PHE A 46 23.23 0.32 -34.79
N SER A 47 23.83 1.43 -34.36
CA SER A 47 23.86 1.80 -32.94
C SER A 47 22.50 2.31 -32.41
N SER A 48 21.70 2.95 -33.28
CA SER A 48 20.39 3.48 -32.90
C SER A 48 19.34 2.37 -32.69
N LEU A 49 19.44 1.27 -33.45
CA LEU A 49 18.53 0.13 -33.32
C LEU A 49 18.83 -0.67 -32.03
N PHE A 50 20.10 -0.79 -31.65
CA PHE A 50 20.51 -1.44 -30.40
C PHE A 50 20.11 -0.64 -29.17
N LEU A 51 20.16 0.70 -29.23
CA LEU A 51 19.75 1.56 -28.13
C LEU A 51 18.24 1.52 -27.90
N LEU A 52 17.44 1.45 -28.96
CA LEU A 52 15.97 1.30 -28.87
C LEU A 52 15.57 -0.08 -28.37
N LEU A 53 16.30 -1.15 -28.70
CA LEU A 53 16.04 -2.49 -28.20
C LEU A 53 16.40 -2.65 -26.72
N ALA A 54 17.43 -1.95 -26.23
CA ALA A 54 17.83 -1.98 -24.84
C ALA A 54 16.84 -1.26 -23.90
N ILE A 55 16.09 -0.27 -24.40
CA ILE A 55 15.07 0.45 -23.60
C ILE A 55 13.78 -0.36 -23.44
N CYS A 56 13.47 -1.27 -24.37
CA CYS A 56 12.26 -2.11 -24.28
C CYS A 56 12.33 -3.21 -23.22
N VAL A 57 13.52 -3.58 -22.70
CA VAL A 57 13.67 -4.68 -21.73
C VAL A 57 13.52 -4.22 -20.27
N ALA A 58 13.49 -2.91 -20.02
CA ALA A 58 13.45 -2.37 -18.65
C ALA A 58 12.05 -2.09 -18.09
N ALA A 59 10.99 -2.39 -18.82
CA ALA A 59 9.63 -2.31 -18.31
C ALA A 59 9.22 -3.64 -17.63
N VAL A 60 9.98 -4.06 -16.61
CA VAL A 60 9.46 -5.03 -15.63
C VAL A 60 8.35 -4.28 -14.90
N PRO A 61 7.09 -4.76 -14.92
CA PRO A 61 6.10 -4.17 -14.05
C PRO A 61 6.59 -4.41 -12.63
N VAL A 62 7.10 -3.37 -12.00
CA VAL A 62 7.21 -3.34 -10.54
C VAL A 62 5.78 -3.46 -10.07
N LYS A 63 5.39 -4.70 -9.74
CA LYS A 63 4.17 -4.93 -8.97
C LYS A 63 4.38 -4.11 -7.72
N ALA A 64 3.72 -2.95 -7.66
CA ALA A 64 3.67 -2.17 -6.45
C ALA A 64 3.24 -3.16 -5.38
N ALA A 65 4.12 -3.51 -4.47
CA ALA A 65 3.77 -4.16 -3.24
C ALA A 65 2.92 -3.11 -2.52
N ASN A 66 1.62 -3.15 -2.81
CA ASN A 66 0.69 -2.44 -2.00
C ASN A 66 0.87 -3.09 -0.62
N SER A 67 1.41 -2.33 0.33
CA SER A 67 1.46 -2.66 1.74
C SER A 67 0.01 -2.68 2.27
N HIS A 68 -0.78 -3.64 1.76
CA HIS A 68 -2.16 -3.78 2.14
C HIS A 68 -2.21 -4.81 3.26
N GLY A 69 -2.75 -4.35 4.36
CA GLY A 69 -3.27 -5.25 5.36
C GLY A 69 -4.31 -6.17 4.74
N GLN A 70 -4.61 -7.25 5.40
CA GLN A 70 -5.74 -8.12 5.09
C GLN A 70 -6.31 -8.65 6.40
N LEU A 71 -7.60 -8.69 6.52
CA LEU A 71 -8.30 -9.39 7.60
C LEU A 71 -8.78 -10.74 7.06
N VAL A 72 -8.21 -11.83 7.56
CA VAL A 72 -8.63 -13.19 7.18
C VAL A 72 -9.53 -13.76 8.27
N MET A 73 -10.75 -14.09 7.93
CA MET A 73 -11.69 -14.78 8.80
C MET A 73 -11.71 -16.27 8.45
N ILE A 74 -11.30 -17.10 9.39
CA ILE A 74 -11.49 -18.54 9.30
C ILE A 74 -12.88 -18.87 9.83
N THR A 75 -13.73 -19.38 8.97
CA THR A 75 -15.15 -19.61 9.23
C THR A 75 -15.55 -21.01 8.82
N THR A 76 -16.75 -21.45 9.17
CA THR A 76 -17.35 -22.68 8.67
C THR A 76 -18.87 -22.56 8.64
N SER A 77 -19.52 -23.44 7.87
CA SER A 77 -20.98 -23.56 7.91
C SER A 77 -21.46 -24.04 9.28
N HIS A 78 -22.67 -23.59 9.70
CA HIS A 78 -23.28 -23.94 10.98
C HIS A 78 -22.46 -23.51 12.21
N CYS A 79 -21.82 -22.35 12.12
CA CYS A 79 -21.08 -21.74 13.22
C CYS A 79 -21.87 -20.54 13.77
N PRO A 80 -22.57 -20.66 14.90
CA PRO A 80 -23.40 -19.56 15.42
C PRO A 80 -22.64 -18.26 15.67
N TRP A 81 -21.38 -18.35 16.11
CA TRP A 81 -20.54 -17.17 16.31
C TRP A 81 -20.05 -16.54 15.01
N CYS A 82 -19.94 -17.34 13.94
CA CYS A 82 -19.66 -16.81 12.61
C CYS A 82 -20.88 -16.08 12.05
N GLU A 83 -22.07 -16.65 12.23
CA GLU A 83 -23.34 -16.01 11.84
C GLU A 83 -23.55 -14.69 12.60
N ALA A 84 -23.33 -14.68 13.92
CA ALA A 84 -23.41 -13.47 14.72
C ALA A 84 -22.45 -12.37 14.22
N PHE A 85 -21.24 -12.73 13.86
CA PHE A 85 -20.29 -11.79 13.24
C PHE A 85 -20.83 -11.24 11.91
N GLU A 86 -21.34 -12.10 11.03
CA GLU A 86 -21.86 -11.66 9.73
C GLU A 86 -23.05 -10.71 9.90
N ASP A 87 -23.94 -10.98 10.85
CA ASP A 87 -25.11 -10.16 11.11
C ASP A 87 -24.74 -8.78 11.71
N GLU A 88 -23.79 -8.75 12.64
CA GLU A 88 -23.45 -7.54 13.39
C GLU A 88 -22.38 -6.69 12.69
N VAL A 89 -21.43 -7.30 11.98
CA VAL A 89 -20.25 -6.64 11.41
C VAL A 89 -20.04 -7.00 9.96
N GLY A 90 -20.02 -8.29 9.62
CA GLY A 90 -19.53 -8.82 8.36
C GLY A 90 -20.25 -8.29 7.12
N ALA A 91 -21.59 -8.19 7.18
CA ALA A 91 -22.40 -7.64 6.09
C ALA A 91 -22.14 -6.13 5.85
N GLY A 92 -21.62 -5.42 6.85
CA GLY A 92 -21.29 -4.00 6.80
C GLY A 92 -19.82 -3.69 6.59
N TYR A 93 -18.95 -4.67 6.83
CA TYR A 93 -17.49 -4.48 6.91
C TYR A 93 -16.90 -3.79 5.69
N ASP A 94 -17.26 -4.19 4.48
CA ASP A 94 -16.71 -3.64 3.22
C ASP A 94 -16.98 -2.13 3.02
N ARG A 95 -17.86 -1.54 3.84
CA ARG A 95 -18.18 -0.11 3.80
C ARG A 95 -17.46 0.71 4.87
N THR A 96 -16.61 0.09 5.68
CA THR A 96 -15.84 0.75 6.74
C THR A 96 -14.51 1.27 6.24
N GLU A 97 -13.90 2.18 6.99
CA GLU A 97 -12.56 2.69 6.67
C GLU A 97 -11.50 1.60 6.86
N GLU A 98 -11.70 0.70 7.80
CA GLU A 98 -10.83 -0.44 8.06
C GLU A 98 -10.75 -1.37 6.85
N ALA A 99 -11.86 -1.58 6.13
CA ALA A 99 -11.88 -2.43 4.95
C ALA A 99 -11.03 -1.88 3.80
N LEU A 100 -10.80 -0.58 3.73
CA LEU A 100 -9.92 0.03 2.72
C LEU A 100 -8.45 -0.40 2.93
N THR A 101 -8.04 -0.59 4.18
CA THR A 101 -6.68 -0.99 4.53
C THR A 101 -6.57 -2.49 4.77
N TYR A 102 -7.60 -3.08 5.36
CA TYR A 102 -7.68 -4.50 5.73
C TYR A 102 -8.93 -5.15 5.15
N PRO A 103 -9.00 -5.37 3.82
CA PRO A 103 -10.14 -6.03 3.20
C PRO A 103 -10.38 -7.41 3.82
N LEU A 104 -11.66 -7.74 4.04
CA LEU A 104 -12.05 -8.99 4.68
C LEU A 104 -12.06 -10.13 3.66
N ARG A 105 -11.24 -11.17 3.94
CA ARG A 105 -11.21 -12.42 3.20
C ARG A 105 -11.71 -13.55 4.09
N ARG A 106 -12.72 -14.27 3.63
CA ARG A 106 -13.26 -15.44 4.31
C ARG A 106 -12.62 -16.70 3.78
N HIS A 107 -12.24 -17.62 4.69
CA HIS A 107 -11.69 -18.92 4.35
C HIS A 107 -12.40 -19.99 5.19
N ASP A 108 -12.81 -21.08 4.53
CA ASP A 108 -13.46 -22.18 5.21
C ASP A 108 -12.45 -23.01 5.99
N PHE A 109 -12.79 -23.34 7.22
CA PHE A 109 -11.95 -24.06 8.17
C PHE A 109 -11.52 -25.46 7.68
N TYR A 110 -12.39 -26.11 6.89
CA TYR A 110 -12.14 -27.49 6.40
C TYR A 110 -11.44 -27.52 5.04
N HIS A 111 -11.23 -26.37 4.39
CA HIS A 111 -10.48 -26.29 3.16
C HIS A 111 -8.99 -26.09 3.41
N ALA A 112 -8.17 -26.61 2.49
CA ALA A 112 -6.73 -26.36 2.54
C ALA A 112 -6.44 -24.87 2.49
N MET A 113 -5.53 -24.41 3.35
CA MET A 113 -5.10 -23.02 3.36
C MET A 113 -4.47 -22.66 2.00
N PRO A 114 -4.82 -21.52 1.40
CA PRO A 114 -4.18 -21.05 0.17
C PRO A 114 -2.67 -20.84 0.34
N ASP A 115 -1.91 -20.96 -0.74
CA ASP A 115 -0.45 -20.89 -0.71
C ASP A 115 0.10 -19.61 -0.06
N ASP A 116 -0.57 -18.48 -0.28
CA ASP A 116 -0.22 -17.18 0.30
C ASP A 116 -0.44 -17.11 1.83
N LEU A 117 -1.23 -18.02 2.39
CA LEU A 117 -1.54 -18.10 3.82
C LEU A 117 -1.03 -19.41 4.47
N ALA A 118 -0.38 -20.30 3.69
CA ALA A 118 0.05 -21.62 4.16
C ALA A 118 1.11 -21.56 5.27
N HIS A 119 1.79 -20.45 5.42
CA HIS A 119 2.78 -20.21 6.47
C HIS A 119 2.17 -19.86 7.84
N LEU A 120 0.86 -19.58 7.89
CA LEU A 120 0.18 -19.20 9.12
C LEU A 120 -0.04 -20.40 10.05
N THR A 121 -0.02 -20.13 11.34
CA THR A 121 -0.46 -21.15 12.32
C THR A 121 -1.94 -21.48 12.08
N PRO A 122 -2.30 -22.74 11.89
CA PRO A 122 -3.68 -23.14 11.69
C PRO A 122 -4.60 -22.65 12.82
N ALA A 123 -5.81 -22.22 12.43
CA ALA A 123 -6.85 -21.94 13.40
C ALA A 123 -7.32 -23.23 14.09
N THR A 124 -7.65 -23.14 15.35
CA THR A 124 -8.14 -24.29 16.15
C THR A 124 -9.64 -24.23 16.40
N MET A 125 -10.28 -23.10 16.11
CA MET A 125 -11.73 -22.88 16.24
C MET A 125 -12.21 -21.79 15.30
N THR A 126 -13.54 -21.70 15.13
CA THR A 126 -14.20 -20.69 14.31
C THR A 126 -15.19 -19.85 15.14
N PRO A 127 -15.34 -18.57 14.80
CA PRO A 127 -14.48 -17.83 13.88
C PRO A 127 -13.09 -17.56 14.48
N THR A 128 -12.07 -17.45 13.64
CA THR A 128 -10.77 -16.88 14.00
C THR A 128 -10.44 -15.80 12.99
N PHE A 129 -10.11 -14.60 13.47
CA PHE A 129 -9.72 -13.47 12.63
C PHE A 129 -8.23 -13.28 12.72
N ILE A 130 -7.56 -13.25 11.58
CA ILE A 130 -6.09 -13.08 11.46
C ILE A 130 -5.86 -11.75 10.76
N VAL A 131 -5.20 -10.83 11.46
CA VAL A 131 -4.81 -9.53 10.89
C VAL A 131 -3.44 -9.67 10.25
N MET A 132 -3.39 -9.43 8.95
CA MET A 132 -2.19 -9.54 8.13
C MET A 132 -1.68 -8.16 7.74
N ARG A 133 -0.37 -7.98 7.72
CA ARG A 133 0.29 -6.81 7.13
C ARG A 133 1.53 -7.27 6.39
N ASP A 134 1.68 -6.84 5.14
CA ASP A 134 2.82 -7.21 4.28
C ASP A 134 3.07 -8.72 4.21
N GLY A 135 1.98 -9.51 4.20
CA GLY A 135 2.03 -10.97 4.19
C GLY A 135 2.38 -11.64 5.52
N MET A 136 2.49 -10.87 6.61
CA MET A 136 2.81 -11.39 7.94
C MET A 136 1.61 -11.23 8.89
N GLU A 137 1.39 -12.20 9.76
CA GLU A 137 0.40 -12.08 10.84
C GLU A 137 0.89 -11.07 11.88
N VAL A 138 0.10 -10.02 12.12
CA VAL A 138 0.38 -9.00 13.13
C VAL A 138 -0.52 -9.12 14.35
N GLY A 139 -1.60 -9.87 14.23
CA GLY A 139 -2.51 -10.12 15.36
C GLY A 139 -3.57 -11.16 15.04
N ARG A 140 -4.22 -11.66 16.09
CA ARG A 140 -5.25 -12.69 15.99
C ARG A 140 -6.33 -12.48 17.03
N ILE A 141 -7.59 -12.65 16.62
CA ILE A 141 -8.76 -12.71 17.50
C ILE A 141 -9.36 -14.10 17.37
N ILE A 142 -9.43 -14.83 18.47
CA ILE A 142 -9.98 -16.19 18.50
C ILE A 142 -11.42 -16.09 19.05
N GLY A 143 -12.39 -16.57 18.27
CA GLY A 143 -13.80 -16.40 18.56
C GLY A 143 -14.33 -15.03 18.15
N TYR A 144 -15.64 -14.83 18.34
CA TYR A 144 -16.30 -13.55 18.15
C TYR A 144 -16.81 -13.00 19.49
N PRO A 145 -16.21 -11.92 19.99
CA PRO A 145 -16.54 -11.38 21.30
C PRO A 145 -17.68 -10.36 21.29
N GLY A 146 -18.38 -10.17 20.15
CA GLY A 146 -19.34 -9.12 19.88
C GLY A 146 -18.72 -7.91 19.19
N ALA A 147 -19.57 -7.09 18.52
CA ALA A 147 -19.13 -6.03 17.62
C ALA A 147 -18.21 -5.01 18.29
N GLU A 148 -18.58 -4.52 19.49
CA GLU A 148 -17.81 -3.48 20.19
C GLU A 148 -16.37 -3.94 20.47
N LEU A 149 -16.20 -5.12 21.07
CA LEU A 149 -14.88 -5.64 21.43
C LEU A 149 -14.11 -6.09 20.19
N PHE A 150 -14.79 -6.56 19.14
CA PHE A 150 -14.15 -6.86 17.86
C PHE A 150 -13.50 -5.60 17.27
N TRP A 151 -14.23 -4.48 17.17
CA TRP A 151 -13.71 -3.23 16.64
C TRP A 151 -12.56 -2.67 17.49
N TRP A 152 -12.69 -2.74 18.80
CA TRP A 152 -11.61 -2.34 19.68
C TRP A 152 -10.33 -3.16 19.43
N ARG A 153 -10.44 -4.48 19.31
CA ARG A 153 -9.29 -5.35 19.03
C ARG A 153 -8.69 -5.09 17.64
N ILE A 154 -9.51 -4.86 16.62
CA ILE A 154 -9.03 -4.52 15.29
C ILE A 154 -8.23 -3.21 15.34
N SER A 155 -8.74 -2.19 16.03
CA SER A 155 -8.04 -0.91 16.14
C SER A 155 -6.66 -1.02 16.80
N GLU A 156 -6.45 -1.92 17.76
CA GLU A 156 -5.14 -2.16 18.36
C GLU A 156 -4.10 -2.66 17.33
N PHE A 157 -4.52 -3.50 16.38
CA PHE A 157 -3.63 -4.03 15.35
C PHE A 157 -3.43 -3.07 14.18
N THR A 158 -4.43 -2.24 13.89
CA THR A 158 -4.38 -1.32 12.74
C THR A 158 -3.71 0.01 13.05
N ALA A 159 -3.62 0.39 14.33
CA ALA A 159 -3.00 1.64 14.78
C ALA A 159 -1.45 1.61 14.86
N GLN A 160 -0.82 0.46 14.55
CA GLN A 160 0.63 0.28 14.68
C GLN A 160 1.40 0.66 13.42
#